data_0f03f58dd0f8e8e6871093594aca9422
#
_entry.id   0f03f58dd0f8e8e6871093594aca9422
#
_cell.length_a   1.000
_cell.length_b   1.000
_cell.length_c   1.000
_cell.angle_alpha   90.00
_cell.angle_beta   90.00
_cell.angle_gamma   90.00
#
_symmetry.space_group_name_H-M   'P 1'
#
loop_
_entity.id
_entity.type
_entity.pdbx_description
1 polymer ?
#
loop_
_entity_poly.entity_id
_entity_poly.type
_entity_poly.pdbx_seq_one_letter_code
_entity_poly.pdbx_strand_id
1 'polypeptide(L)'
;CKIKRTIYISRMSRPFHLAVPAGNLTDSVQFYEKVLECKLGNREEGKWIDVDFWGNELTLHKTEMKLPSERHDVDMGSVPVPHFGVHLEPKVFEKIKVNLEKNKIDYLDKPYTRFDGKAEEQETFFIKDPHGNILELKTLQNS
;
A
#
# COMPACT_ATOMS: atom_id res chain seq x y z
N CYS A 1 -12.99 -28.85 3.90
CA CYS A 1 -12.60 -28.50 2.54
C CYS A 1 -12.09 -27.04 2.48
N LYS A 2 -10.89 -26.84 1.92
CA LYS A 2 -10.28 -25.50 1.85
C LYS A 2 -11.14 -24.47 1.13
N ILE A 3 -11.83 -24.87 0.05
CA ILE A 3 -12.69 -23.97 -0.73
C ILE A 3 -13.87 -23.47 0.09
N LYS A 4 -14.54 -24.36 0.80
CA LYS A 4 -15.69 -23.98 1.67
C LYS A 4 -15.24 -23.02 2.77
N ARG A 5 -14.08 -23.27 3.37
CA ARG A 5 -13.53 -22.42 4.42
C ARG A 5 -13.20 -21.01 3.88
N THR A 6 -12.60 -20.93 2.69
CA THR A 6 -12.28 -19.65 2.05
C THR A 6 -13.55 -18.86 1.76
N ILE A 7 -14.58 -19.50 1.20
CA ILE A 7 -15.86 -18.86 0.92
C ILE A 7 -16.53 -18.36 2.21
N TYR A 8 -16.50 -19.19 3.26
CA TYR A 8 -17.05 -18.81 4.57
C TYR A 8 -16.35 -17.58 5.13
N ILE A 9 -15.00 -17.55 5.15
CA ILE A 9 -14.23 -16.42 5.64
C ILE A 9 -14.55 -15.14 4.84
N SER A 10 -14.65 -15.23 3.49
CA SER A 10 -14.97 -14.07 2.67
C SER A 10 -16.37 -13.51 2.93
N ARG A 11 -17.29 -14.31 3.46
CA ARG A 11 -18.62 -13.85 3.85
C ARG A 11 -18.68 -13.21 5.24
N MET A 12 -17.64 -13.42 6.08
CA MET A 12 -17.59 -12.90 7.44
C MET A 12 -17.15 -11.45 7.51
N SER A 13 -16.51 -10.94 6.47
CA SER A 13 -16.01 -9.58 6.45
C SER A 13 -16.08 -8.98 5.05
N ARG A 14 -16.09 -7.66 5.02
CA ARG A 14 -15.97 -6.85 3.81
C ARG A 14 -14.52 -6.37 3.69
N PRO A 15 -14.14 -5.76 2.54
CA PRO A 15 -12.83 -5.15 2.41
C PRO A 15 -12.53 -4.17 3.55
N PHE A 16 -11.27 -4.11 3.91
CA PHE A 16 -10.79 -3.15 4.90
C PHE A 16 -10.98 -1.73 4.38
N HIS A 17 -11.37 -0.81 5.24
CA HIS A 17 -11.54 0.61 4.92
C HIS A 17 -10.54 1.44 5.73
N LEU A 18 -9.87 2.38 5.05
CA LEU A 18 -8.94 3.32 5.67
C LEU A 18 -9.11 4.70 5.04
N ALA A 19 -9.24 5.73 5.85
CA ALA A 19 -9.26 7.11 5.38
C ALA A 19 -7.97 7.81 5.79
N VAL A 20 -7.33 8.49 4.84
CA VAL A 20 -6.05 9.17 5.06
C VAL A 20 -6.10 10.62 4.57
N PRO A 21 -5.33 11.52 5.19
CA PRO A 21 -5.14 12.86 4.64
C PRO A 21 -4.30 12.76 3.36
N ALA A 22 -4.72 13.44 2.30
CA ALA A 22 -4.08 13.30 1.00
C ALA A 22 -3.68 14.64 0.36
N GLY A 23 -3.88 15.75 1.05
CA GLY A 23 -3.48 17.06 0.53
C GLY A 23 -4.10 17.37 -0.82
N ASN A 24 -3.26 17.57 -1.83
CA ASN A 24 -3.71 17.81 -3.19
C ASN A 24 -4.22 16.51 -3.82
N LEU A 25 -5.53 16.44 -4.08
CA LEU A 25 -6.14 15.23 -4.63
C LEU A 25 -5.66 14.90 -6.04
N THR A 26 -5.31 15.89 -6.85
CA THR A 26 -4.80 15.65 -8.21
C THR A 26 -3.48 14.88 -8.15
N ASP A 27 -2.55 15.29 -7.29
CA ASP A 27 -1.26 14.60 -7.13
C ASP A 27 -1.45 13.20 -6.56
N SER A 28 -2.33 13.06 -5.57
CA SER A 28 -2.61 11.76 -4.95
C SER A 28 -3.27 10.79 -5.94
N VAL A 29 -4.24 11.26 -6.72
CA VAL A 29 -4.86 10.45 -7.77
C VAL A 29 -3.82 9.98 -8.79
N GLN A 30 -2.94 10.87 -9.23
CA GLN A 30 -1.87 10.53 -10.16
C GLN A 30 -1.01 9.38 -9.62
N PHE A 31 -0.66 9.45 -8.35
CA PHE A 31 0.15 8.42 -7.70
C PHE A 31 -0.60 7.07 -7.62
N TYR A 32 -1.79 7.08 -7.02
CA TYR A 32 -2.53 5.82 -6.80
C TYR A 32 -3.04 5.19 -8.09
N GLU A 33 -3.52 6.00 -9.04
CA GLU A 33 -4.06 5.48 -10.29
C GLU A 33 -2.98 5.17 -11.33
N LYS A 34 -2.03 6.07 -11.54
CA LYS A 34 -1.05 5.92 -12.63
C LYS A 34 0.19 5.16 -12.22
N VAL A 35 0.68 5.35 -11.01
CA VAL A 35 1.89 4.66 -10.56
C VAL A 35 1.56 3.30 -9.97
N LEU A 36 0.61 3.25 -9.04
CA LEU A 36 0.21 1.99 -8.39
C LEU A 36 -0.84 1.21 -9.18
N GLU A 37 -1.42 1.81 -10.22
CA GLU A 37 -2.44 1.19 -11.09
C GLU A 37 -3.69 0.75 -10.33
N CYS A 38 -4.05 1.47 -9.28
CA CYS A 38 -5.29 1.24 -8.56
C CYS A 38 -6.45 1.92 -9.27
N LYS A 39 -7.63 1.32 -9.20
CA LYS A 39 -8.84 1.91 -9.79
C LYS A 39 -9.42 2.94 -8.84
N LEU A 40 -10.01 4.00 -9.40
CA LEU A 40 -10.73 5.00 -8.63
C LEU A 40 -12.19 4.59 -8.45
N GLY A 41 -12.76 4.96 -7.31
CA GLY A 41 -14.17 4.70 -7.00
C GLY A 41 -14.99 5.98 -6.91
N ASN A 42 -15.88 6.03 -5.92
CA ASN A 42 -16.74 7.18 -5.69
C ASN A 42 -15.93 8.39 -5.25
N ARG A 43 -16.51 9.59 -5.43
CA ARG A 43 -15.87 10.83 -5.01
C ARG A 43 -16.89 11.92 -4.70
N GLU A 44 -16.47 12.88 -3.90
CA GLU A 44 -17.10 14.17 -3.78
C GLU A 44 -16.06 15.20 -4.22
N GLU A 45 -16.36 15.92 -5.32
CA GLU A 45 -15.39 16.84 -5.93
C GLU A 45 -14.82 17.83 -4.93
N GLY A 46 -13.50 17.95 -4.91
CA GLY A 46 -12.77 18.86 -4.03
C GLY A 46 -12.72 18.44 -2.57
N LYS A 47 -13.24 17.27 -2.20
CA LYS A 47 -13.27 16.83 -0.81
C LYS A 47 -12.61 15.49 -0.58
N TRP A 48 -13.02 14.45 -1.29
CA TRP A 48 -12.46 13.11 -1.12
C TRP A 48 -12.67 12.24 -2.36
N ILE A 49 -11.88 11.18 -2.45
CA ILE A 49 -12.03 10.17 -3.50
C ILE A 49 -11.65 8.80 -2.94
N ASP A 50 -12.43 7.79 -3.30
CA ASP A 50 -12.13 6.40 -2.97
C ASP A 50 -11.20 5.79 -4.00
N VAL A 51 -10.31 4.93 -3.51
CA VAL A 51 -9.39 4.14 -4.32
C VAL A 51 -9.62 2.67 -3.99
N ASP A 52 -9.76 1.85 -5.01
CA ASP A 52 -9.72 0.39 -4.85
C ASP A 52 -8.26 -0.02 -4.66
N PHE A 53 -7.84 -0.12 -3.41
CA PHE A 53 -6.47 -0.45 -3.03
C PHE A 53 -6.33 -1.97 -2.93
N TRP A 54 -6.18 -2.60 -4.10
CA TRP A 54 -6.12 -4.05 -4.26
C TRP A 54 -7.22 -4.78 -3.46
N GLY A 55 -8.47 -4.35 -3.67
CA GLY A 55 -9.63 -4.94 -3.02
C GLY A 55 -10.00 -4.31 -1.69
N ASN A 56 -9.24 -3.35 -1.18
CA ASN A 56 -9.56 -2.61 0.03
C ASN A 56 -9.99 -1.19 -0.32
N GLU A 57 -10.81 -0.58 0.53
CA GLU A 57 -11.32 0.77 0.30
C GLU A 57 -10.42 1.79 0.99
N LEU A 58 -9.65 2.52 0.19
CA LEU A 58 -8.82 3.61 0.68
C LEU A 58 -9.47 4.94 0.29
N THR A 59 -9.81 5.77 1.27
CA THR A 59 -10.40 7.08 0.99
C THR A 59 -9.36 8.18 1.19
N LEU A 60 -9.14 8.94 0.14
CA LEU A 60 -8.21 10.07 0.15
C LEU A 60 -8.99 11.35 0.44
N HIS A 61 -8.70 12.01 1.56
CA HIS A 61 -9.35 13.25 1.94
C HIS A 61 -8.47 14.47 1.63
N LYS A 62 -9.06 15.49 1.03
CA LYS A 62 -8.38 16.76 0.79
C LYS A 62 -8.22 17.50 2.10
N THR A 63 -7.07 17.35 2.72
CA THR A 63 -6.70 18.06 3.95
C THR A 63 -5.19 18.19 4.03
N GLU A 64 -4.73 19.31 4.55
CA GLU A 64 -3.30 19.57 4.73
C GLU A 64 -2.74 18.89 5.97
N MET A 65 -3.60 18.31 6.82
CA MET A 65 -3.15 17.54 7.97
C MET A 65 -2.20 16.43 7.53
N LYS A 66 -1.14 16.22 8.30
CA LYS A 66 -0.19 15.13 8.05
C LYS A 66 -0.18 14.19 9.23
N LEU A 67 -0.04 12.90 8.95
CA LEU A 67 0.15 11.90 10.00
C LEU A 67 1.55 12.05 10.56
N PRO A 68 1.71 12.01 11.90
CA PRO A 68 3.04 11.95 12.49
C PRO A 68 3.71 10.63 12.10
N SER A 69 5.04 10.64 12.03
CA SER A 69 5.79 9.45 11.68
C SER A 69 7.02 9.37 12.57
N GLU A 70 7.26 8.18 13.11
CA GLU A 70 8.47 7.87 13.84
C GLU A 70 8.93 6.46 13.50
N ARG A 71 10.20 6.16 13.74
CA ARG A 71 10.72 4.84 13.49
C ARG A 71 10.71 3.99 14.75
N HIS A 72 10.31 2.73 14.59
CA HIS A 72 10.28 1.74 15.65
C HIS A 72 11.22 0.60 15.34
N ASP A 73 11.96 0.14 16.34
CA ASP A 73 12.89 -0.98 16.17
C ASP A 73 12.15 -2.28 15.90
N VAL A 74 12.67 -3.04 14.96
CA VAL A 74 12.17 -4.37 14.60
C VAL A 74 13.37 -5.30 14.39
N ASP A 75 13.09 -6.54 14.00
CA ASP A 75 14.10 -7.58 13.83
C ASP A 75 15.25 -7.23 12.86
N MET A 76 15.02 -6.37 11.87
CA MET A 76 16.01 -6.02 10.84
C MET A 76 16.35 -4.53 10.78
N GLY A 77 16.24 -3.83 11.90
CA GLY A 77 16.53 -2.41 11.96
C GLY A 77 15.37 -1.61 12.51
N SER A 78 14.80 -0.73 11.70
CA SER A 78 13.63 0.06 12.13
C SER A 78 12.67 0.25 10.96
N VAL A 79 11.40 0.46 11.29
CA VAL A 79 10.36 0.74 10.30
C VAL A 79 9.60 2.01 10.68
N PRO A 80 9.12 2.78 9.69
CA PRO A 80 8.30 3.96 10.00
C PRO A 80 6.90 3.53 10.46
N VAL A 81 6.34 4.25 11.40
CA VAL A 81 4.99 4.03 11.94
C VAL A 81 4.32 5.40 12.10
N PRO A 82 3.06 5.62 11.65
CA PRO A 82 2.21 4.64 11.00
C PRO A 82 2.59 4.39 9.54
N HIS A 83 2.22 3.23 9.04
CA HIS A 83 2.25 2.91 7.61
C HIS A 83 1.12 1.92 7.31
N PHE A 84 0.80 1.77 6.04
CA PHE A 84 -0.16 0.78 5.58
C PHE A 84 0.31 0.18 4.27
N GLY A 85 -0.28 -0.93 3.88
CA GLY A 85 0.10 -1.58 2.64
C GLY A 85 -0.62 -2.88 2.43
N VAL A 86 -0.13 -3.65 1.47
CA VAL A 86 -0.72 -4.94 1.10
C VAL A 86 0.38 -5.92 0.71
N HIS A 87 0.03 -7.20 0.78
CA HIS A 87 0.79 -8.26 0.14
C HIS A 87 0.33 -8.38 -1.31
N LEU A 88 1.28 -8.38 -2.23
CA LEU A 88 1.01 -8.46 -3.66
C LEU A 88 1.53 -9.77 -4.23
N GLU A 89 0.92 -10.24 -5.31
CA GLU A 89 1.49 -11.32 -6.11
C GLU A 89 2.86 -10.89 -6.63
N PRO A 90 3.83 -11.80 -6.76
CA PRO A 90 5.18 -11.43 -7.19
C PRO A 90 5.24 -10.63 -8.49
N LYS A 91 4.43 -11.00 -9.49
CA LYS A 91 4.39 -10.29 -10.78
C LYS A 91 3.89 -8.85 -10.62
N VAL A 92 2.88 -8.63 -9.79
CA VAL A 92 2.34 -7.29 -9.53
C VAL A 92 3.38 -6.46 -8.77
N PHE A 93 4.00 -7.05 -7.77
CA PHE A 93 5.06 -6.40 -6.98
C PHE A 93 6.20 -5.91 -7.88
N GLU A 94 6.69 -6.76 -8.79
CA GLU A 94 7.74 -6.39 -9.73
C GLU A 94 7.29 -5.27 -10.68
N LYS A 95 6.04 -5.31 -11.14
CA LYS A 95 5.50 -4.26 -12.01
C LYS A 95 5.45 -2.90 -11.30
N ILE A 96 5.08 -2.88 -10.02
CA ILE A 96 5.08 -1.64 -9.25
C ILE A 96 6.50 -1.08 -9.11
N LYS A 97 7.50 -1.94 -8.88
CA LYS A 97 8.90 -1.50 -8.83
C LYS A 97 9.32 -0.83 -10.14
N VAL A 98 8.93 -1.40 -11.27
CA VAL A 98 9.19 -0.81 -12.61
C VAL A 98 8.49 0.55 -12.73
N ASN A 99 7.24 0.64 -12.30
CA ASN A 99 6.48 1.90 -12.37
C ASN A 99 7.12 3.00 -11.50
N LEU A 100 7.59 2.64 -10.31
CA LEU A 100 8.27 3.59 -9.42
C LEU A 100 9.52 4.14 -10.08
N GLU A 101 10.36 3.27 -10.65
CA GLU A 101 11.57 3.67 -11.35
C GLU A 101 11.24 4.56 -12.56
N LYS A 102 10.28 4.14 -13.36
CA LYS A 102 9.84 4.86 -14.56
C LYS A 102 9.33 6.26 -14.25
N ASN A 103 8.66 6.44 -13.12
CA ASN A 103 8.12 7.72 -12.67
C ASN A 103 9.09 8.48 -11.75
N LYS A 104 10.31 7.98 -11.56
CA LYS A 104 11.36 8.60 -10.75
C LYS A 104 10.91 8.83 -9.29
N ILE A 105 10.21 7.85 -8.74
CA ILE A 105 9.78 7.89 -7.35
C ILE A 105 10.79 7.12 -6.52
N ASP A 106 11.39 7.80 -5.54
CA ASP A 106 12.39 7.19 -4.66
C ASP A 106 11.73 6.30 -3.61
N TYR A 107 12.45 5.25 -3.24
CA TYR A 107 12.07 4.45 -2.07
C TYR A 107 12.40 5.22 -0.79
N LEU A 108 11.51 5.11 0.19
CA LEU A 108 11.85 5.51 1.56
C LEU A 108 12.81 4.49 2.16
N ASP A 109 12.46 3.21 2.05
CA ASP A 109 13.33 2.08 2.38
C ASP A 109 13.36 1.17 1.15
N LYS A 110 14.55 0.95 0.59
CA LYS A 110 14.73 0.15 -0.63
C LYS A 110 14.33 -1.30 -0.41
N PRO A 111 13.96 -2.04 -1.49
CA PRO A 111 13.58 -3.44 -1.36
C PRO A 111 14.61 -4.26 -0.59
N TYR A 112 14.12 -5.08 0.34
CA TYR A 112 14.94 -6.00 1.10
C TYR A 112 14.14 -7.25 1.44
N THR A 113 14.85 -8.33 1.77
CA THR A 113 14.24 -9.63 2.08
C THR A 113 14.15 -9.80 3.58
N ARG A 114 12.96 -10.23 4.04
CA ARG A 114 12.72 -10.60 5.44
C ARG A 114 12.52 -12.12 5.51
N PHE A 115 12.87 -12.69 6.65
CA PHE A 115 12.73 -14.13 6.93
C PHE A 115 13.43 -14.98 5.87
N ASP A 116 14.63 -14.55 5.46
CA ASP A 116 15.44 -15.22 4.44
C ASP A 116 15.64 -16.69 4.76
N GLY A 117 15.38 -17.56 3.78
CA GLY A 117 15.51 -19.01 3.91
C GLY A 117 14.39 -19.68 4.69
N LYS A 118 13.37 -18.96 5.14
CA LYS A 118 12.23 -19.51 5.88
C LYS A 118 11.00 -19.60 4.98
N ALA A 119 9.97 -20.33 5.45
CA ALA A 119 8.72 -20.49 4.69
C ALA A 119 8.00 -19.16 4.45
N GLU A 120 8.10 -18.22 5.38
CA GLU A 120 7.50 -16.90 5.31
C GLU A 120 8.39 -15.84 4.67
N GLU A 121 9.46 -16.27 3.96
CA GLU A 121 10.35 -15.35 3.25
C GLU A 121 9.56 -14.39 2.37
N GLN A 122 9.87 -13.11 2.49
CA GLN A 122 9.17 -12.06 1.76
C GLN A 122 10.13 -10.94 1.35
N GLU A 123 9.80 -10.29 0.25
CA GLU A 123 10.47 -9.04 -0.14
C GLU A 123 9.54 -7.89 0.19
N THR A 124 10.09 -6.78 0.67
CA THR A 124 9.32 -5.61 1.07
C THR A 124 10.07 -4.33 0.76
N PHE A 125 9.32 -3.24 0.55
CA PHE A 125 9.88 -1.90 0.45
C PHE A 125 8.88 -0.87 1.00
N PHE A 126 9.39 0.33 1.32
CA PHE A 126 8.57 1.45 1.77
C PHE A 126 8.66 2.60 0.79
N ILE A 127 7.52 3.23 0.52
CA ILE A 127 7.43 4.43 -0.32
C ILE A 127 6.53 5.45 0.37
N LYS A 128 6.60 6.70 -0.08
CA LYS A 128 5.68 7.76 0.35
C LYS A 128 4.75 8.13 -0.79
N ASP A 129 3.48 8.37 -0.47
CA ASP A 129 2.60 9.01 -1.43
C ASP A 129 2.89 10.53 -1.50
N PRO A 130 2.26 11.28 -2.41
CA PRO A 130 2.58 12.71 -2.58
C PRO A 130 2.34 13.57 -1.33
N HIS A 131 1.48 13.14 -0.41
CA HIS A 131 1.22 13.89 0.81
C HIS A 131 2.12 13.46 1.97
N GLY A 132 2.88 12.37 1.79
CA GLY A 132 3.79 11.85 2.80
C GLY A 132 3.24 10.68 3.60
N ASN A 133 2.08 10.13 3.24
CA ASN A 133 1.63 8.87 3.82
C ASN A 133 2.60 7.76 3.42
N ILE A 134 2.88 6.86 4.35
CA ILE A 134 3.90 5.83 4.14
C ILE A 134 3.22 4.50 3.84
N LEU A 135 3.65 3.87 2.75
CA LEU A 135 3.14 2.58 2.32
C LEU A 135 4.25 1.53 2.39
N GLU A 136 3.89 0.34 2.85
CA GLU A 136 4.75 -0.83 2.74
C GLU A 136 4.10 -1.82 1.77
N LEU A 137 4.81 -2.17 0.70
CA LEU A 137 4.35 -3.20 -0.24
C LEU A 137 5.24 -4.41 -0.09
N LYS A 138 4.65 -5.59 -0.04
CA LYS A 138 5.35 -6.84 0.19
C LYS A 138 4.87 -7.94 -0.74
N THR A 139 5.72 -8.93 -0.94
CA THR A 139 5.35 -10.14 -1.64
C THR A 139 5.98 -11.35 -0.97
N LEU A 140 5.23 -12.45 -0.86
CA LEU A 140 5.77 -13.71 -0.37
C LEU A 140 6.54 -14.39 -1.49
N GLN A 141 7.81 -14.71 -1.25
CA GLN A 141 8.69 -15.27 -2.28
C GLN A 141 8.30 -16.71 -2.66
N ASN A 142 7.64 -17.42 -1.75
CA ASN A 142 7.27 -18.82 -1.93
C ASN A 142 5.77 -19.03 -2.16
N SER A 143 5.06 -18.01 -2.58
CA SER A 143 3.62 -18.10 -2.83
C SER A 143 3.29 -18.43 -4.27
#